data_1c3fcffab4a0e41cd925f2b0817b0f8e
#
_entry.id   1c3fcffab4a0e41cd925f2b0817b0f8e
#
_cell.length_a   1.000
_cell.length_b   1.000
_cell.length_c   1.000
_cell.angle_alpha   90.00
_cell.angle_beta   90.00
_cell.angle_gamma   90.00
#
_symmetry.space_group_name_H-M   'P 1'
#
loop_
_entity.id
_entity.type
_entity.pdbx_description
1 polymer ?
#
loop_
_entity_poly.entity_id
_entity_poly.type
_entity_poly.pdbx_seq_one_letter_code
_entity_poly.pdbx_strand_id
1 'polypeptide(L)'
;MDLTPTFLLLLYDFHSVFTQPTLRTFVELVTGWVLSGRRRFITECIFSAGRIGQGHWCRFHRFFSHAAWSLDALCMILARALVARFAPSGPILLGGDDTLCRRRGLTLFGAGMHHDPLMSSKALKVFSWGHDWVVLFLLLPAPAWAPTKVFALPVGFRLYKNRQGLAKGRPKGKKAARRPADPNHRTRPQLLVELLRLFADWFPDRPVVVSADSAYGGRSVLQKLPPSVDLISHVHPKGVLYAPPPPPTGRQGAPRKKGERLPGLEAWADDSNQPWQELKFDQFGLHTTLRFKTQQALYYKAGKGRLLTIVLTRDAEGQRPDQRFYCTRLDWDARTILSTYACRWAVEVAFENGKQLLGLADPANRLPRAVERTAPLALVLYSLIVAWFDQEGHRHVRFPERPWYRQKREPSFADMLTTLRRLTWRENTTQLHPRGSVAEKQLEHLLEMACRAG
;
A
#
# COMPACT_ATOMS: atom_id res chain seq x y z
N MET A 1 -5.00 11.85 -27.95
CA MET A 1 -6.14 11.57 -27.07
C MET A 1 -5.86 12.22 -25.72
N ASP A 2 -6.89 12.78 -25.11
CA ASP A 2 -6.81 13.37 -23.78
C ASP A 2 -7.76 12.62 -22.83
N LEU A 3 -7.37 12.49 -21.57
CA LEU A 3 -8.22 11.89 -20.54
C LEU A 3 -9.47 12.75 -20.29
N THR A 4 -10.49 12.17 -19.66
CA THR A 4 -11.69 12.93 -19.28
C THR A 4 -11.33 14.21 -18.53
N PRO A 5 -12.06 15.35 -18.77
CA PRO A 5 -11.75 16.62 -18.12
C PRO A 5 -11.68 16.52 -16.59
N THR A 6 -12.57 15.74 -16.00
CA THR A 6 -12.61 15.53 -14.54
C THR A 6 -11.37 14.82 -14.00
N PHE A 7 -10.78 13.88 -14.75
CA PHE A 7 -9.52 13.25 -14.37
C PHE A 7 -8.33 14.17 -14.62
N LEU A 8 -8.35 14.94 -15.72
CA LEU A 8 -7.31 15.93 -16.01
C LEU A 8 -7.17 16.97 -14.88
N LEU A 9 -8.29 17.42 -14.31
CA LEU A 9 -8.27 18.36 -13.18
C LEU A 9 -7.46 17.80 -12.00
N LEU A 10 -7.62 16.51 -11.65
CA LEU A 10 -6.81 15.89 -10.61
C LEU A 10 -5.32 15.83 -10.96
N LEU A 11 -4.96 15.71 -12.25
CA LEU A 11 -3.55 15.76 -12.66
C LEU A 11 -2.97 17.17 -12.56
N TYR A 12 -3.77 18.20 -12.79
CA TYR A 12 -3.32 19.59 -12.67
C TYR A 12 -3.07 20.02 -11.22
N ASP A 13 -3.63 19.34 -10.22
CA ASP A 13 -3.29 19.58 -8.80
C ASP A 13 -1.79 19.42 -8.51
N PHE A 14 -1.07 18.65 -9.36
CA PHE A 14 0.38 18.47 -9.25
C PHE A 14 1.21 19.57 -9.95
N HIS A 15 0.60 20.66 -10.41
CA HIS A 15 1.31 21.73 -11.14
C HIS A 15 2.51 22.29 -10.37
N SER A 16 2.45 22.37 -9.03
CA SER A 16 3.53 22.88 -8.19
C SER A 16 4.74 21.94 -8.10
N VAL A 17 4.61 20.66 -8.47
CA VAL A 17 5.71 19.68 -8.50
C VAL A 17 6.52 19.78 -9.79
N PHE A 18 5.91 20.28 -10.86
CA PHE A 18 6.44 20.23 -12.21
C PHE A 18 6.61 21.61 -12.83
N THR A 19 7.59 21.75 -13.71
CA THR A 19 7.59 22.87 -14.66
C THR A 19 6.49 22.62 -15.71
N GLN A 20 6.01 23.67 -16.42
CA GLN A 20 5.00 23.55 -17.47
C GLN A 20 5.30 22.45 -18.50
N PRO A 21 6.52 22.35 -19.09
CA PRO A 21 6.81 21.27 -20.04
C PRO A 21 6.83 19.89 -19.39
N THR A 22 7.24 19.81 -18.13
CA THR A 22 7.27 18.55 -17.37
C THR A 22 5.87 18.10 -17.00
N LEU A 23 4.97 19.01 -16.64
CA LEU A 23 3.56 18.74 -16.38
C LEU A 23 2.85 18.19 -17.64
N ARG A 24 3.08 18.78 -18.80
CA ARG A 24 2.55 18.26 -20.08
C ARG A 24 3.01 16.81 -20.31
N THR A 25 4.32 16.57 -20.12
CA THR A 25 4.88 15.22 -20.26
C THR A 25 4.28 14.23 -19.26
N PHE A 26 4.04 14.67 -18.01
CA PHE A 26 3.35 13.89 -16.99
C PHE A 26 1.93 13.49 -17.43
N VAL A 27 1.13 14.47 -17.86
CA VAL A 27 -0.26 14.23 -18.33
C VAL A 27 -0.28 13.27 -19.52
N GLU A 28 0.59 13.44 -20.49
CA GLU A 28 0.69 12.56 -21.65
C GLU A 28 1.11 11.12 -21.28
N LEU A 29 2.06 10.97 -20.36
CA LEU A 29 2.47 9.66 -19.83
C LEU A 29 1.33 8.97 -19.10
N VAL A 30 0.62 9.71 -18.24
CA VAL A 30 -0.55 9.18 -17.50
C VAL A 30 -1.65 8.77 -18.45
N THR A 31 -1.93 9.58 -19.47
CA THR A 31 -2.91 9.25 -20.53
C THR A 31 -2.57 7.91 -21.19
N GLY A 32 -1.33 7.76 -21.63
CA GLY A 32 -0.89 6.51 -22.25
C GLY A 32 -0.88 5.33 -21.26
N TRP A 33 -0.55 5.58 -20.00
CA TRP A 33 -0.56 4.54 -18.98
C TRP A 33 -1.97 4.00 -18.71
N VAL A 34 -2.95 4.88 -18.59
CA VAL A 34 -4.36 4.51 -18.42
C VAL A 34 -4.89 3.76 -19.66
N LEU A 35 -4.60 4.26 -20.87
CA LEU A 35 -5.12 3.71 -22.11
C LEU A 35 -4.41 2.44 -22.59
N SER A 36 -3.18 2.17 -22.11
CA SER A 36 -2.46 0.97 -22.52
C SER A 36 -3.15 -0.30 -22.03
N GLY A 37 -3.43 -1.22 -22.95
CA GLY A 37 -3.91 -2.57 -22.67
C GLY A 37 -2.80 -3.61 -22.53
N ARG A 38 -1.53 -3.21 -22.74
CA ARG A 38 -0.34 -4.07 -22.70
C ARG A 38 0.58 -3.71 -21.53
N ARG A 39 1.82 -4.18 -21.59
CA ARG A 39 2.85 -3.81 -20.61
C ARG A 39 3.10 -2.30 -20.61
N ARG A 40 3.24 -1.70 -19.43
CA ARG A 40 3.40 -0.25 -19.24
C ARG A 40 4.88 0.17 -19.39
N PHE A 41 5.48 -0.15 -20.55
CA PHE A 41 6.74 0.48 -20.94
C PHE A 41 6.50 1.92 -21.37
N ILE A 42 7.46 2.80 -21.18
CA ILE A 42 7.35 4.21 -21.58
C ILE A 42 6.98 4.33 -23.08
N THR A 43 7.57 3.50 -23.92
CA THR A 43 7.28 3.46 -25.36
C THR A 43 5.83 3.05 -25.65
N GLU A 44 5.27 2.10 -24.91
CA GLU A 44 3.89 1.69 -25.04
C GLU A 44 2.93 2.80 -24.58
N CYS A 45 3.29 3.52 -23.51
CA CYS A 45 2.51 4.69 -23.08
C CYS A 45 2.51 5.80 -24.13
N ILE A 46 3.64 6.07 -24.81
CA ILE A 46 3.72 7.05 -25.90
C ILE A 46 2.79 6.64 -27.06
N PHE A 47 2.82 5.35 -27.41
CA PHE A 47 1.98 4.78 -28.45
C PHE A 47 0.50 4.92 -28.08
N SER A 48 0.10 4.44 -26.91
CA SER A 48 -1.30 4.45 -26.45
C SER A 48 -1.86 5.86 -26.25
N ALA A 49 -1.03 6.84 -25.93
CA ALA A 49 -1.44 8.25 -25.87
C ALA A 49 -1.61 8.89 -27.26
N GLY A 50 -1.23 8.21 -28.36
CA GLY A 50 -1.23 8.79 -29.71
C GLY A 50 -0.22 9.92 -29.90
N ARG A 51 0.93 9.85 -29.20
CA ARG A 51 1.95 10.90 -29.20
C ARG A 51 3.18 10.58 -30.10
N ILE A 52 3.08 9.55 -30.92
CA ILE A 52 4.12 9.23 -31.90
C ILE A 52 4.23 10.37 -32.91
N GLY A 53 5.44 10.83 -33.17
CA GLY A 53 5.71 11.95 -34.06
C GLY A 53 5.46 13.35 -33.48
N GLN A 54 4.95 13.45 -32.26
CA GLN A 54 4.72 14.74 -31.59
C GLN A 54 5.92 15.11 -30.69
N GLY A 55 7.00 15.54 -31.29
CA GLY A 55 8.26 15.87 -30.62
C GLY A 55 9.14 14.63 -30.34
N HIS A 56 10.31 14.86 -29.75
CA HIS A 56 11.30 13.81 -29.54
C HIS A 56 10.90 12.90 -28.37
N TRP A 57 10.85 11.60 -28.62
CA TRP A 57 10.44 10.56 -27.64
C TRP A 57 11.31 10.50 -26.39
N CYS A 58 12.59 10.94 -26.45
CA CYS A 58 13.49 10.97 -25.29
C CYS A 58 12.94 11.81 -24.13
N ARG A 59 12.07 12.81 -24.37
CA ARG A 59 11.50 13.64 -23.29
C ARG A 59 10.75 12.79 -22.25
N PHE A 60 10.07 11.75 -22.67
CA PHE A 60 9.33 10.83 -21.78
C PHE A 60 10.27 9.96 -20.92
N HIS A 61 11.40 9.51 -21.48
CA HIS A 61 12.42 8.81 -20.69
C HIS A 61 13.14 9.76 -19.73
N ARG A 62 13.42 11.00 -20.20
CA ARG A 62 14.09 12.04 -19.39
C ARG A 62 13.20 12.55 -18.27
N PHE A 63 11.86 12.47 -18.40
CA PHE A 63 10.92 12.77 -17.33
C PHE A 63 11.24 11.96 -16.08
N PHE A 64 11.52 10.67 -16.20
CA PHE A 64 11.86 9.83 -15.07
C PHE A 64 13.31 9.93 -14.64
N SER A 65 14.24 10.09 -15.57
CA SER A 65 15.67 9.96 -15.30
C SER A 65 16.38 11.28 -14.97
N HIS A 66 15.94 12.41 -15.51
CA HIS A 66 16.66 13.70 -15.43
C HIS A 66 15.81 14.86 -14.92
N ALA A 67 14.52 14.91 -15.22
CA ALA A 67 13.68 16.05 -14.84
C ALA A 67 13.72 16.31 -13.33
N ALA A 68 13.69 17.60 -12.97
CA ALA A 68 13.83 18.06 -11.58
C ALA A 68 12.48 18.06 -10.87
N TRP A 69 11.98 16.87 -10.48
CA TRP A 69 10.81 16.74 -9.64
C TRP A 69 11.02 15.70 -8.52
N SER A 70 10.28 15.85 -7.45
CA SER A 70 10.38 14.97 -6.26
C SER A 70 9.18 14.05 -6.18
N LEU A 71 9.45 12.74 -6.00
CA LEU A 71 8.40 11.76 -5.73
C LEU A 71 7.71 12.05 -4.38
N ASP A 72 8.48 12.45 -3.36
CA ASP A 72 7.91 12.76 -2.05
C ASP A 72 7.01 14.00 -2.09
N ALA A 73 7.38 15.04 -2.88
CA ALA A 73 6.52 16.20 -3.08
C ALA A 73 5.22 15.83 -3.81
N LEU A 74 5.29 14.96 -4.82
CA LEU A 74 4.11 14.44 -5.51
C LEU A 74 3.22 13.64 -4.55
N CYS A 75 3.82 12.75 -3.74
CA CYS A 75 3.11 11.96 -2.74
C CYS A 75 2.47 12.84 -1.65
N MET A 76 3.10 13.94 -1.26
CA MET A 76 2.55 14.90 -0.29
C MET A 76 1.25 15.52 -0.81
N ILE A 77 1.24 16.00 -2.05
CA ILE A 77 0.03 16.58 -2.65
C ILE A 77 -1.06 15.54 -2.76
N LEU A 78 -0.72 14.34 -3.25
CA LEU A 78 -1.63 13.21 -3.33
C LEU A 78 -2.23 12.88 -1.95
N ALA A 79 -1.38 12.72 -0.93
CA ALA A 79 -1.83 12.39 0.42
C ALA A 79 -2.75 13.47 0.99
N ARG A 80 -2.44 14.76 0.81
CA ARG A 80 -3.29 15.87 1.25
C ARG A 80 -4.65 15.84 0.57
N ALA A 81 -4.71 15.64 -0.74
CA ALA A 81 -5.96 15.54 -1.48
C ALA A 81 -6.80 14.33 -1.02
N LEU A 82 -6.17 13.17 -0.83
CA LEU A 82 -6.84 11.96 -0.38
C LEU A 82 -7.34 12.06 1.07
N VAL A 83 -6.54 12.61 1.99
CA VAL A 83 -6.92 12.79 3.39
C VAL A 83 -8.06 13.81 3.51
N ALA A 84 -7.99 14.94 2.79
CA ALA A 84 -9.07 15.93 2.78
C ALA A 84 -10.39 15.33 2.30
N ARG A 85 -10.33 14.40 1.34
CA ARG A 85 -11.51 13.76 0.76
C ARG A 85 -12.06 12.61 1.60
N PHE A 86 -11.20 11.68 2.04
CA PHE A 86 -11.60 10.40 2.61
C PHE A 86 -11.46 10.30 4.13
N ALA A 87 -10.66 11.16 4.72
CA ALA A 87 -10.43 11.21 6.17
C ALA A 87 -10.42 12.65 6.70
N PRO A 88 -11.48 13.45 6.47
CA PRO A 88 -11.50 14.88 6.85
C PRO A 88 -11.42 15.08 8.36
N SER A 89 -11.84 14.11 9.15
CA SER A 89 -11.85 14.17 10.62
C SER A 89 -11.34 12.85 11.23
N GLY A 90 -11.08 12.85 12.54
CA GLY A 90 -10.63 11.68 13.28
C GLY A 90 -9.19 11.24 12.93
N PRO A 91 -8.77 10.07 13.37
CA PRO A 91 -7.45 9.53 13.08
C PRO A 91 -7.32 9.13 11.61
N ILE A 92 -6.14 9.37 11.03
CA ILE A 92 -5.83 8.91 9.68
C ILE A 92 -5.37 7.45 9.78
N LEU A 93 -6.09 6.55 9.09
CA LEU A 93 -5.78 5.12 9.07
C LEU A 93 -4.81 4.80 7.93
N LEU A 94 -3.67 4.22 8.28
CA LEU A 94 -2.66 3.83 7.31
C LEU A 94 -2.41 2.31 7.32
N GLY A 95 -1.97 1.79 6.16
CA GLY A 95 -1.38 0.47 6.02
C GLY A 95 0.08 0.57 5.60
N GLY A 96 0.93 -0.31 6.11
CA GLY A 96 2.34 -0.39 5.71
C GLY A 96 2.73 -1.81 5.37
N ASP A 97 3.32 -2.02 4.18
CA ASP A 97 3.79 -3.35 3.74
C ASP A 97 4.84 -3.24 2.64
N ASP A 98 5.45 -4.37 2.26
CA ASP A 98 6.39 -4.42 1.16
C ASP A 98 5.97 -5.39 0.05
N THR A 99 6.45 -5.13 -1.16
CA THR A 99 6.15 -5.99 -2.31
C THR A 99 7.34 -6.17 -3.23
N LEU A 100 7.60 -7.43 -3.58
CA LEU A 100 8.61 -7.80 -4.55
C LEU A 100 8.09 -7.69 -5.98
N CYS A 101 8.80 -6.91 -6.81
CA CYS A 101 8.64 -6.82 -8.25
C CYS A 101 9.80 -7.56 -8.92
N ARG A 102 9.56 -8.77 -9.43
CA ARG A 102 10.60 -9.60 -10.08
C ARG A 102 11.14 -8.90 -11.32
N ARG A 103 12.44 -9.04 -11.57
CA ARG A 103 13.16 -8.42 -12.69
C ARG A 103 14.03 -9.45 -13.41
N ARG A 104 14.32 -9.18 -14.69
CA ARG A 104 15.20 -10.04 -15.50
C ARG A 104 16.58 -9.42 -15.74
N GLY A 105 16.67 -8.09 -15.75
CA GLY A 105 17.93 -7.38 -16.01
C GLY A 105 18.89 -7.43 -14.83
N LEU A 106 20.16 -7.71 -15.06
CA LEU A 106 21.18 -7.81 -14.01
C LEU A 106 21.81 -6.48 -13.60
N THR A 107 21.67 -5.43 -14.42
CA THR A 107 22.29 -4.11 -14.22
C THR A 107 21.26 -3.05 -13.83
N LEU A 108 20.21 -3.44 -13.11
CA LEU A 108 19.18 -2.53 -12.65
C LEU A 108 19.57 -1.93 -11.30
N PHE A 109 19.50 -0.62 -11.18
CA PHE A 109 19.76 0.07 -9.91
C PHE A 109 18.83 -0.46 -8.81
N GLY A 110 19.40 -0.80 -7.66
CA GLY A 110 18.64 -1.22 -6.47
C GLY A 110 18.02 -2.61 -6.54
N ALA A 111 18.17 -3.34 -7.64
CA ALA A 111 17.72 -4.74 -7.72
C ALA A 111 18.62 -5.66 -6.88
N GLY A 112 18.02 -6.69 -6.31
CA GLY A 112 18.69 -7.66 -5.46
C GLY A 112 17.95 -9.00 -5.39
N MET A 113 18.56 -9.97 -4.70
CA MET A 113 17.91 -11.24 -4.37
C MET A 113 17.10 -11.07 -3.09
N HIS A 114 15.79 -11.29 -3.18
CA HIS A 114 14.86 -11.17 -2.07
C HIS A 114 14.11 -12.47 -1.86
N HIS A 115 13.75 -12.78 -0.61
CA HIS A 115 12.82 -13.87 -0.34
C HIS A 115 11.51 -13.61 -1.04
N ASP A 116 11.02 -14.61 -1.77
CA ASP A 116 9.80 -14.52 -2.56
C ASP A 116 8.70 -15.34 -1.87
N PRO A 117 7.79 -14.70 -1.13
CA PRO A 117 6.78 -15.42 -0.37
C PRO A 117 5.76 -16.14 -1.27
N LEU A 118 5.51 -15.60 -2.49
CA LEU A 118 4.56 -16.21 -3.43
C LEU A 118 5.07 -17.52 -4.04
N MET A 119 6.39 -17.66 -4.16
CA MET A 119 7.04 -18.88 -4.72
C MET A 119 7.54 -19.80 -3.63
N SER A 120 7.53 -19.37 -2.38
CA SER A 120 8.05 -20.16 -1.25
C SER A 120 6.95 -21.02 -0.63
N SER A 121 7.36 -22.17 -0.14
CA SER A 121 6.54 -23.03 0.73
C SER A 121 7.18 -23.15 2.13
N LYS A 122 6.51 -23.83 3.05
CA LYS A 122 7.11 -24.17 4.36
C LYS A 122 8.38 -25.00 4.22
N ALA A 123 8.46 -25.87 3.21
CA ALA A 123 9.59 -26.77 2.96
C ALA A 123 10.70 -26.12 2.11
N LEU A 124 10.35 -25.20 1.19
CA LEU A 124 11.30 -24.61 0.25
C LEU A 124 11.22 -23.09 0.24
N LYS A 125 12.29 -22.42 0.64
CA LYS A 125 12.42 -20.98 0.54
C LYS A 125 13.00 -20.60 -0.82
N VAL A 126 12.24 -19.86 -1.61
CA VAL A 126 12.62 -19.35 -2.92
C VAL A 126 13.05 -17.89 -2.81
N PHE A 127 14.11 -17.53 -3.51
CA PHE A 127 14.59 -16.16 -3.63
C PHE A 127 14.51 -15.74 -5.10
N SER A 128 13.95 -14.56 -5.34
CA SER A 128 13.80 -13.99 -6.68
C SER A 128 14.59 -12.70 -6.80
N TRP A 129 15.14 -12.48 -8.00
CA TRP A 129 15.80 -11.23 -8.36
C TRP A 129 14.77 -10.16 -8.66
N GLY A 130 14.89 -8.99 -8.05
CA GLY A 130 13.92 -7.93 -8.27
C GLY A 130 14.15 -6.66 -7.45
N HIS A 131 13.16 -5.78 -7.56
CA HIS A 131 13.00 -4.61 -6.72
C HIS A 131 12.00 -4.90 -5.62
N ASP A 132 12.32 -4.52 -4.41
CA ASP A 132 11.46 -4.68 -3.26
C ASP A 132 11.06 -3.30 -2.73
N TRP A 133 9.76 -3.02 -2.71
CA TRP A 133 9.20 -1.72 -2.41
C TRP A 133 8.49 -1.74 -1.07
N VAL A 134 8.91 -0.88 -0.16
CA VAL A 134 8.15 -0.54 1.05
C VAL A 134 7.19 0.58 0.70
N VAL A 135 5.91 0.37 0.95
CA VAL A 135 4.83 1.28 0.54
C VAL A 135 3.95 1.62 1.74
N LEU A 136 3.59 2.89 1.84
CA LEU A 136 2.62 3.41 2.80
C LEU A 136 1.30 3.70 2.08
N PHE A 137 0.19 3.31 2.68
CA PHE A 137 -1.16 3.42 2.12
C PHE A 137 -2.06 4.20 3.06
N LEU A 138 -2.94 5.02 2.51
CA LEU A 138 -4.14 5.48 3.20
C LEU A 138 -5.21 4.38 3.09
N LEU A 139 -5.78 3.95 4.21
CA LEU A 139 -6.87 2.97 4.22
C LEU A 139 -8.22 3.69 4.12
N LEU A 140 -9.02 3.26 3.15
CA LEU A 140 -10.37 3.77 2.89
C LEU A 140 -11.37 2.62 3.16
N PRO A 141 -11.92 2.52 4.36
CA PRO A 141 -12.96 1.54 4.68
C PRO A 141 -14.33 1.99 4.17
N ALA A 142 -15.08 1.05 3.62
CA ALA A 142 -16.49 1.16 3.32
C ALA A 142 -16.92 2.47 2.63
N PRO A 143 -16.35 2.85 1.46
CA PRO A 143 -16.83 4.03 0.75
C PRO A 143 -18.30 3.82 0.31
N ALA A 144 -19.07 4.91 0.20
CA ALA A 144 -20.52 4.85 -0.07
C ALA A 144 -20.89 4.01 -1.31
N TRP A 145 -20.03 3.98 -2.32
CA TRP A 145 -20.21 3.18 -3.54
C TRP A 145 -19.70 1.73 -3.43
N ALA A 146 -19.09 1.35 -2.32
CA ALA A 146 -18.67 -0.02 -2.02
C ALA A 146 -18.64 -0.26 -0.49
N PRO A 147 -19.79 -0.31 0.19
CA PRO A 147 -19.88 -0.35 1.65
C PRO A 147 -19.33 -1.65 2.27
N THR A 148 -19.13 -2.71 1.48
CA THR A 148 -18.53 -3.97 1.98
C THR A 148 -17.03 -4.07 1.67
N LYS A 149 -16.40 -3.06 1.07
CA LYS A 149 -14.99 -3.10 0.64
C LYS A 149 -14.11 -2.10 1.37
N VAL A 150 -12.83 -2.44 1.39
CA VAL A 150 -11.76 -1.53 1.80
C VAL A 150 -10.82 -1.32 0.61
N PHE A 151 -10.37 -0.08 0.42
CA PHE A 151 -9.33 0.26 -0.54
C PHE A 151 -8.10 0.77 0.19
N ALA A 152 -6.92 0.34 -0.24
CA ALA A 152 -5.66 0.86 0.26
C ALA A 152 -5.04 1.74 -0.83
N LEU A 153 -4.92 3.04 -0.56
CA LEU A 153 -4.48 4.06 -1.50
C LEU A 153 -3.00 4.37 -1.27
N PRO A 154 -2.08 3.97 -2.16
CA PRO A 154 -0.65 4.23 -2.00
C PRO A 154 -0.33 5.72 -1.94
N VAL A 155 0.43 6.14 -0.91
CA VAL A 155 0.79 7.55 -0.66
C VAL A 155 2.27 7.77 -0.36
N GLY A 156 3.08 6.72 -0.25
CA GLY A 156 4.51 6.85 0.00
C GLY A 156 5.31 5.60 -0.38
N PHE A 157 6.54 5.77 -0.86
CA PHE A 157 7.32 4.70 -1.46
C PHE A 157 8.79 4.78 -1.08
N ARG A 158 9.41 3.63 -0.77
CA ARG A 158 10.85 3.49 -0.63
C ARG A 158 11.33 2.20 -1.28
N LEU A 159 12.40 2.30 -2.05
CA LEU A 159 13.06 1.13 -2.61
C LEU A 159 13.98 0.51 -1.57
N TYR A 160 13.73 -0.73 -1.19
CA TYR A 160 14.63 -1.49 -0.33
C TYR A 160 15.85 -1.98 -1.14
N LYS A 161 17.04 -1.62 -0.70
CA LYS A 161 18.30 -2.05 -1.29
C LYS A 161 18.94 -3.11 -0.40
N ASN A 162 19.26 -4.26 -0.97
CA ASN A 162 19.89 -5.34 -0.22
C ASN A 162 21.29 -4.94 0.27
N ARG A 163 21.69 -5.41 1.44
CA ARG A 163 23.04 -5.16 2.01
C ARG A 163 24.18 -5.59 1.11
N GLN A 164 23.98 -6.66 0.37
CA GLN A 164 24.95 -7.16 -0.60
C GLN A 164 24.67 -6.47 -1.92
N GLY A 165 25.39 -5.35 -2.19
CA GLY A 165 25.44 -4.77 -3.54
C GLY A 165 25.77 -5.89 -4.55
N LEU A 166 25.37 -5.69 -5.81
CA LEU A 166 25.56 -6.58 -6.95
C LEU A 166 26.90 -7.37 -6.89
N ALA A 167 26.93 -8.50 -6.23
CA ALA A 167 28.00 -9.46 -6.37
C ALA A 167 27.61 -10.39 -7.53
N LYS A 168 28.15 -10.14 -8.72
CA LYS A 168 28.18 -11.14 -9.78
C LYS A 168 28.91 -12.37 -9.23
N GLY A 169 28.21 -13.49 -9.13
CA GLY A 169 28.79 -14.76 -8.73
C GLY A 169 29.01 -14.88 -7.21
N ARG A 170 28.44 -15.92 -6.61
CA ARG A 170 28.77 -16.36 -5.26
C ARG A 170 30.19 -16.94 -5.32
N PRO A 171 31.20 -16.42 -4.60
CA PRO A 171 32.47 -17.11 -4.51
C PRO A 171 32.23 -18.51 -3.91
N LYS A 172 32.53 -19.56 -4.63
CA LYS A 172 32.59 -20.90 -4.08
C LYS A 172 33.87 -20.96 -3.21
N GLY A 173 33.70 -20.89 -1.89
CA GLY A 173 34.83 -21.00 -0.98
C GLY A 173 34.54 -20.46 0.43
N LYS A 174 35.15 -21.10 1.41
CA LYS A 174 35.03 -20.78 2.85
C LYS A 174 35.42 -19.33 3.11
N LYS A 175 34.53 -18.57 3.79
CA LYS A 175 34.74 -17.20 4.27
C LYS A 175 34.95 -16.15 3.18
N ALA A 176 33.90 -15.86 2.39
CA ALA A 176 33.83 -14.55 1.73
C ALA A 176 33.94 -13.47 2.80
N ALA A 177 34.98 -12.64 2.74
CA ALA A 177 35.15 -11.53 3.64
C ALA A 177 33.83 -10.73 3.67
N ARG A 178 33.23 -10.54 4.85
CA ARG A 178 32.05 -9.69 5.03
C ARG A 178 32.45 -8.33 4.49
N ARG A 179 31.84 -7.92 3.36
CA ARG A 179 31.96 -6.54 2.90
C ARG A 179 31.55 -5.63 4.06
N PRO A 180 32.25 -4.50 4.26
CA PRO A 180 31.84 -3.50 5.27
C PRO A 180 30.36 -3.19 5.05
N ALA A 181 29.60 -3.16 6.14
CA ALA A 181 28.18 -2.81 6.08
C ALA A 181 28.07 -1.41 5.52
N ASP A 182 27.26 -1.21 4.48
CA ASP A 182 26.92 0.14 4.00
C ASP A 182 26.33 0.93 5.17
N PRO A 183 26.95 2.01 5.64
CA PRO A 183 26.45 2.81 6.77
C PRO A 183 25.08 3.44 6.44
N ASN A 184 24.76 3.58 5.16
CA ASN A 184 23.49 4.13 4.68
C ASN A 184 22.42 3.05 4.44
N HIS A 185 22.74 1.77 4.71
CA HIS A 185 21.76 0.71 4.55
C HIS A 185 20.57 0.89 5.49
N ARG A 186 19.37 0.80 4.94
CA ARG A 186 18.10 0.83 5.68
C ARG A 186 17.37 -0.50 5.50
N THR A 187 16.91 -1.08 6.60
CA THR A 187 16.02 -2.25 6.58
C THR A 187 14.60 -1.85 6.19
N ARG A 188 13.77 -2.78 5.72
CA ARG A 188 12.34 -2.50 5.42
C ARG A 188 11.61 -1.82 6.58
N PRO A 189 11.70 -2.30 7.83
CA PRO A 189 11.12 -1.59 8.97
C PRO A 189 11.63 -0.16 9.17
N GLN A 190 12.91 0.11 8.90
CA GLN A 190 13.45 1.48 8.99
C GLN A 190 12.91 2.37 7.85
N LEU A 191 12.72 1.82 6.65
CA LEU A 191 12.11 2.54 5.53
C LEU A 191 10.64 2.87 5.80
N LEU A 192 9.89 1.96 6.45
CA LEU A 192 8.53 2.27 6.89
C LEU A 192 8.51 3.40 7.91
N VAL A 193 9.42 3.39 8.91
CA VAL A 193 9.53 4.48 9.89
C VAL A 193 9.87 5.82 9.21
N GLU A 194 10.72 5.81 8.18
CA GLU A 194 11.03 7.01 7.39
C GLU A 194 9.77 7.56 6.70
N LEU A 195 8.98 6.69 6.06
CA LEU A 195 7.71 7.08 5.45
C LEU A 195 6.69 7.60 6.47
N LEU A 196 6.61 6.97 7.65
CA LEU A 196 5.72 7.42 8.72
C LEU A 196 6.11 8.79 9.28
N ARG A 197 7.41 9.08 9.41
CA ARG A 197 7.89 10.41 9.81
C ARG A 197 7.51 11.45 8.79
N LEU A 198 7.81 11.18 7.52
CA LEU A 198 7.47 12.07 6.41
C LEU A 198 5.96 12.33 6.35
N PHE A 199 5.14 11.31 6.55
CA PHE A 199 3.68 11.46 6.58
C PHE A 199 3.22 12.26 7.80
N ALA A 200 3.77 12.03 8.98
CA ALA A 200 3.48 12.80 10.18
C ALA A 200 3.85 14.29 10.02
N ASP A 201 4.96 14.59 9.34
CA ASP A 201 5.37 15.97 9.01
C ASP A 201 4.37 16.64 8.03
N TRP A 202 3.72 15.88 7.15
CA TRP A 202 2.66 16.41 6.28
C TRP A 202 1.36 16.71 7.00
N PHE A 203 1.10 16.06 8.14
CA PHE A 203 -0.12 16.15 8.94
C PHE A 203 0.19 16.30 10.44
N PRO A 204 0.86 17.41 10.86
CA PRO A 204 1.37 17.56 12.23
C PRO A 204 0.27 17.53 13.29
N ASP A 205 -0.94 18.03 12.95
CA ASP A 205 -2.07 18.17 13.88
C ASP A 205 -3.05 17.00 13.86
N ARG A 206 -2.71 15.90 13.16
CA ARG A 206 -3.60 14.77 12.99
C ARG A 206 -3.03 13.50 13.63
N PRO A 207 -3.78 12.79 14.46
CA PRO A 207 -3.40 11.47 14.93
C PRO A 207 -3.41 10.49 13.76
N VAL A 208 -2.41 9.64 13.71
CA VAL A 208 -2.22 8.63 12.66
C VAL A 208 -2.17 7.26 13.30
N VAL A 209 -2.87 6.28 12.74
CA VAL A 209 -2.79 4.88 13.17
C VAL A 209 -2.38 4.02 11.97
N VAL A 210 -1.25 3.35 12.07
CA VAL A 210 -0.76 2.44 11.03
C VAL A 210 -0.98 0.99 11.43
N SER A 211 -1.54 0.20 10.52
CA SER A 211 -1.63 -1.25 10.60
C SER A 211 -0.52 -1.87 9.74
N ALA A 212 0.29 -2.73 10.34
CA ALA A 212 1.40 -3.40 9.65
C ALA A 212 1.54 -4.85 10.12
N ASP A 213 2.12 -5.70 9.29
CA ASP A 213 2.30 -7.11 9.61
C ASP A 213 3.36 -7.34 10.71
N SER A 214 3.59 -8.60 11.06
CA SER A 214 4.54 -8.99 12.11
C SER A 214 5.99 -8.60 11.82
N ALA A 215 6.38 -8.44 10.54
CA ALA A 215 7.73 -8.02 10.14
C ALA A 215 8.01 -6.57 10.57
N TYR A 216 6.96 -5.76 10.67
CA TYR A 216 7.01 -4.37 11.10
C TYR A 216 6.61 -4.16 12.57
N GLY A 217 6.20 -5.21 13.27
CA GLY A 217 5.78 -5.15 14.68
C GLY A 217 6.93 -5.15 15.71
N GLY A 218 8.18 -5.10 15.26
CA GLY A 218 9.35 -5.26 16.13
C GLY A 218 9.94 -3.94 16.64
N ARG A 219 11.06 -4.10 17.39
CA ARG A 219 11.80 -3.00 18.02
C ARG A 219 12.16 -1.85 17.07
N SER A 220 12.54 -2.18 15.84
CA SER A 220 12.99 -1.21 14.84
C SER A 220 11.90 -0.22 14.40
N VAL A 221 10.62 -0.58 14.53
CA VAL A 221 9.49 0.30 14.30
C VAL A 221 8.98 0.87 15.60
N LEU A 222 8.57 0.02 16.54
CA LEU A 222 7.86 0.43 17.76
C LEU A 222 8.61 1.47 18.59
N GLN A 223 9.97 1.39 18.68
CA GLN A 223 10.79 2.37 19.39
C GLN A 223 11.13 3.64 18.59
N LYS A 224 10.74 3.70 17.32
CA LYS A 224 11.12 4.78 16.41
C LYS A 224 9.93 5.50 15.81
N LEU A 225 8.72 5.11 16.20
CA LEU A 225 7.48 5.77 15.76
C LEU A 225 7.53 7.27 16.12
N PRO A 226 7.04 8.14 15.23
CA PRO A 226 6.74 9.53 15.56
C PRO A 226 5.73 9.62 16.71
N PRO A 227 5.74 10.68 17.54
CA PRO A 227 4.81 10.83 18.66
C PRO A 227 3.32 10.80 18.27
N SER A 228 2.97 11.35 17.10
CA SER A 228 1.61 11.39 16.56
C SER A 228 1.15 10.10 15.89
N VAL A 229 2.03 9.07 15.82
CA VAL A 229 1.75 7.82 15.11
C VAL A 229 1.59 6.66 16.08
N ASP A 230 0.45 6.01 16.01
CA ASP A 230 0.17 4.74 16.67
C ASP A 230 0.30 3.55 15.71
N LEU A 231 0.56 2.38 16.27
CA LEU A 231 0.79 1.15 15.52
C LEU A 231 -0.11 0.02 16.03
N ILE A 232 -0.76 -0.67 15.09
CA ILE A 232 -1.36 -1.98 15.31
C ILE A 232 -0.53 -3.01 14.56
N SER A 233 -0.08 -4.05 15.26
CA SER A 233 0.69 -5.15 14.67
C SER A 233 0.58 -6.41 15.54
N HIS A 234 1.33 -7.44 15.19
CA HIS A 234 1.33 -8.70 15.94
C HIS A 234 2.41 -8.75 17.00
N VAL A 235 2.06 -9.35 18.14
CA VAL A 235 3.06 -9.83 19.11
C VAL A 235 3.70 -11.10 18.56
N HIS A 236 5.04 -11.17 18.58
CA HIS A 236 5.73 -12.40 18.17
C HIS A 236 5.26 -13.59 19.02
N PRO A 237 5.04 -14.79 18.47
CA PRO A 237 4.56 -15.96 19.24
C PRO A 237 5.34 -16.24 20.53
N LYS A 238 6.64 -16.05 20.52
CA LYS A 238 7.52 -16.16 21.69
C LYS A 238 7.75 -14.80 22.37
N GLY A 239 6.84 -13.84 22.22
CA GLY A 239 6.90 -12.53 22.85
C GLY A 239 6.66 -12.62 24.36
N VAL A 240 7.51 -12.00 25.16
CA VAL A 240 7.36 -11.95 26.62
C VAL A 240 6.75 -10.62 27.00
N LEU A 241 5.64 -10.67 27.71
CA LEU A 241 4.90 -9.54 28.24
C LEU A 241 5.19 -9.34 29.73
N TYR A 242 5.08 -8.10 30.18
CA TYR A 242 5.26 -7.71 31.58
C TYR A 242 4.13 -6.78 32.01
N ALA A 243 3.76 -6.86 33.26
CA ALA A 243 2.90 -5.87 33.90
C ALA A 243 3.55 -4.47 33.89
N PRO A 244 2.74 -3.41 33.96
CA PRO A 244 3.27 -2.06 34.21
C PRO A 244 4.19 -2.04 35.46
N PRO A 245 5.18 -1.12 35.52
CA PRO A 245 6.01 -0.99 36.71
C PRO A 245 5.16 -0.58 37.91
N PRO A 246 5.46 -1.08 39.10
CA PRO A 246 4.79 -0.61 40.31
C PRO A 246 5.12 0.87 40.57
N PRO A 247 4.29 1.58 41.35
CA PRO A 247 4.58 2.96 41.75
C PRO A 247 5.96 3.08 42.39
N PRO A 248 6.66 4.21 42.26
CA PRO A 248 7.93 4.46 42.91
C PRO A 248 7.78 4.30 44.43
N THR A 249 8.67 3.51 45.04
CA THR A 249 8.62 3.20 46.48
C THR A 249 9.32 4.26 47.37
N GLY A 250 9.88 5.32 46.79
CA GLY A 250 10.65 6.35 47.52
C GLY A 250 12.01 5.86 48.04
N ARG A 251 12.36 4.57 47.85
CA ARG A 251 13.65 4.00 48.30
C ARG A 251 14.77 4.43 47.34
N GLN A 252 15.98 4.51 47.90
CA GLN A 252 17.18 4.81 47.11
C GLN A 252 17.41 3.76 46.02
N GLY A 253 17.65 4.19 44.79
CA GLY A 253 17.88 3.31 43.63
C GLY A 253 17.08 3.70 42.40
N ALA A 254 17.44 3.14 41.22
CA ALA A 254 16.71 3.41 39.96
C ALA A 254 15.32 2.76 40.01
N PRO A 255 14.24 3.49 39.64
CA PRO A 255 12.88 2.94 39.58
C PRO A 255 12.80 1.71 38.67
N ARG A 256 11.97 0.74 39.05
CA ARG A 256 11.70 -0.41 38.20
C ARG A 256 11.07 0.05 36.87
N LYS A 257 11.62 -0.42 35.75
CA LYS A 257 11.13 -0.06 34.39
C LYS A 257 10.04 -1.00 33.88
N LYS A 258 9.73 -2.09 34.60
CA LYS A 258 8.71 -3.09 34.30
C LYS A 258 8.29 -3.80 35.57
N GLY A 259 7.05 -4.27 35.57
CA GLY A 259 6.51 -5.11 36.64
C GLY A 259 6.89 -6.59 36.48
N GLU A 260 6.03 -7.46 37.00
CA GLU A 260 6.21 -8.91 36.91
C GLU A 260 6.04 -9.42 35.48
N ARG A 261 6.68 -10.54 35.21
CA ARG A 261 6.49 -11.24 33.93
C ARG A 261 5.11 -11.87 33.91
N LEU A 262 4.34 -11.55 32.87
CA LEU A 262 3.03 -12.14 32.64
C LEU A 262 3.14 -13.57 32.09
N PRO A 263 2.10 -14.39 32.25
CA PRO A 263 2.02 -15.71 31.62
C PRO A 263 2.30 -15.65 30.11
N GLY A 264 2.76 -16.75 29.55
CA GLY A 264 2.94 -16.85 28.11
C GLY A 264 1.59 -16.70 27.39
N LEU A 265 1.60 -16.25 26.14
CA LEU A 265 0.36 -16.01 25.37
C LEU A 265 -0.53 -17.25 25.22
N GLU A 266 0.07 -18.45 25.16
CA GLU A 266 -0.65 -19.72 25.14
C GLU A 266 -1.30 -20.03 26.51
N ALA A 267 -0.51 -19.88 27.60
CA ALA A 267 -1.04 -20.06 28.96
C ALA A 267 -2.15 -19.03 29.27
N TRP A 268 -2.01 -17.79 28.78
CA TRP A 268 -3.09 -16.79 28.89
C TRP A 268 -4.34 -17.18 28.08
N ALA A 269 -4.16 -17.79 26.91
CA ALA A 269 -5.30 -18.30 26.12
C ALA A 269 -6.11 -19.34 26.90
N ASP A 270 -5.43 -20.21 27.66
CA ASP A 270 -6.03 -21.33 28.39
C ASP A 270 -6.45 -20.95 29.83
N ASP A 271 -6.17 -19.72 30.27
CA ASP A 271 -6.55 -19.26 31.62
C ASP A 271 -8.07 -19.10 31.72
N SER A 272 -8.68 -19.95 32.56
CA SER A 272 -10.13 -19.94 32.83
C SER A 272 -10.56 -18.76 33.72
N ASN A 273 -9.66 -18.15 34.49
CA ASN A 273 -9.97 -16.99 35.33
C ASN A 273 -10.21 -15.72 34.50
N GLN A 274 -9.75 -15.71 33.25
CA GLN A 274 -10.02 -14.65 32.29
C GLN A 274 -10.85 -15.25 31.14
N PRO A 275 -12.19 -15.22 31.21
CA PRO A 275 -13.03 -15.81 30.19
C PRO A 275 -12.90 -15.09 28.85
N TRP A 276 -13.08 -15.83 27.78
CA TRP A 276 -13.17 -15.28 26.45
C TRP A 276 -14.45 -14.45 26.29
N GLN A 277 -14.32 -13.26 25.72
CA GLN A 277 -15.44 -12.45 25.30
C GLN A 277 -15.76 -12.74 23.84
N GLU A 278 -17.01 -12.62 23.42
CA GLU A 278 -17.41 -12.82 22.04
C GLU A 278 -17.58 -11.48 21.30
N LEU A 279 -17.10 -11.45 20.07
CA LEU A 279 -17.23 -10.35 19.15
C LEU A 279 -17.81 -10.84 17.84
N LYS A 280 -19.02 -10.46 17.54
CA LYS A 280 -19.61 -10.63 16.21
C LYS A 280 -18.97 -9.60 15.28
N PHE A 281 -18.25 -10.08 14.31
CA PHE A 281 -17.56 -9.28 13.31
C PHE A 281 -18.35 -9.34 12.01
N ASP A 282 -19.02 -8.23 11.71
CA ASP A 282 -19.85 -8.08 10.51
C ASP A 282 -19.38 -6.80 9.81
N GLN A 283 -18.24 -6.91 9.12
CA GLN A 283 -17.64 -5.78 8.42
C GLN A 283 -16.91 -6.26 7.17
N PHE A 284 -16.91 -5.43 6.16
CA PHE A 284 -16.16 -5.67 4.91
C PHE A 284 -16.52 -7.00 4.23
N GLY A 285 -17.79 -7.41 4.32
CA GLY A 285 -18.27 -8.67 3.76
C GLY A 285 -17.84 -9.92 4.53
N LEU A 286 -17.23 -9.76 5.72
CA LEU A 286 -16.89 -10.84 6.62
C LEU A 286 -17.95 -10.94 7.72
N HIS A 287 -18.61 -12.10 7.80
CA HIS A 287 -19.55 -12.45 8.86
C HIS A 287 -18.92 -13.56 9.69
N THR A 288 -18.34 -13.23 10.82
CA THR A 288 -17.67 -14.23 11.67
C THR A 288 -17.81 -13.87 13.14
N THR A 289 -17.78 -14.87 14.01
CA THR A 289 -17.71 -14.68 15.45
C THR A 289 -16.30 -14.99 15.90
N LEU A 290 -15.65 -13.98 16.51
CA LEU A 290 -14.35 -14.14 17.15
C LEU A 290 -14.51 -14.15 18.66
N ARG A 291 -13.74 -14.97 19.34
CA ARG A 291 -13.52 -14.86 20.77
C ARG A 291 -12.25 -14.05 21.00
N PHE A 292 -12.25 -13.16 22.00
CA PHE A 292 -11.08 -12.36 22.30
C PHE A 292 -10.85 -12.22 23.82
N LYS A 293 -9.60 -11.99 24.18
CA LYS A 293 -9.15 -11.52 25.49
C LYS A 293 -8.35 -10.26 25.29
N THR A 294 -8.41 -9.33 26.23
CA THR A 294 -7.63 -8.10 26.15
C THR A 294 -6.99 -7.78 27.52
N GLN A 295 -5.80 -7.23 27.48
CA GLN A 295 -5.11 -6.69 28.65
C GLN A 295 -4.10 -5.63 28.24
N GLN A 296 -3.77 -4.73 29.16
CA GLN A 296 -2.66 -3.81 28.98
C GLN A 296 -1.37 -4.41 29.51
N ALA A 297 -0.30 -4.37 28.70
CA ALA A 297 0.98 -4.96 29.04
C ALA A 297 2.15 -4.24 28.38
N LEU A 298 3.35 -4.46 28.90
CA LEU A 298 4.60 -4.04 28.28
C LEU A 298 5.17 -5.17 27.43
N TYR A 299 5.29 -4.96 26.13
CA TYR A 299 6.12 -5.79 25.24
C TYR A 299 7.56 -5.22 25.30
N TYR A 300 8.23 -5.41 26.45
CA TYR A 300 9.44 -4.64 26.83
C TYR A 300 10.60 -4.79 25.84
N LYS A 301 10.81 -5.98 25.27
CA LYS A 301 11.86 -6.23 24.29
C LYS A 301 11.66 -5.40 23.01
N ALA A 302 10.42 -5.20 22.60
CA ALA A 302 10.09 -4.44 21.41
C ALA A 302 9.82 -2.96 21.69
N GLY A 303 9.00 -2.64 22.70
CA GLY A 303 8.49 -1.29 22.98
C GLY A 303 9.16 -0.58 24.16
N LYS A 304 10.12 -1.19 24.84
CA LYS A 304 10.65 -0.70 26.14
C LYS A 304 9.50 -0.50 27.15
N GLY A 305 9.41 0.70 27.75
CA GLY A 305 8.39 1.06 28.74
C GLY A 305 7.05 1.53 28.15
N ARG A 306 6.84 1.43 26.84
CA ARG A 306 5.55 1.82 26.22
C ARG A 306 4.48 0.78 26.57
N LEU A 307 3.40 1.24 27.23
CA LEU A 307 2.23 0.41 27.49
C LEU A 307 1.47 0.14 26.19
N LEU A 308 0.96 -1.07 26.04
CA LEU A 308 0.26 -1.53 24.85
C LEU A 308 -1.04 -2.21 25.26
N THR A 309 -2.10 -2.04 24.49
CA THR A 309 -3.29 -2.90 24.53
C THR A 309 -2.99 -4.17 23.75
N ILE A 310 -2.99 -5.31 24.41
CA ILE A 310 -2.78 -6.62 23.78
C ILE A 310 -4.15 -7.25 23.58
N VAL A 311 -4.40 -7.75 22.35
CA VAL A 311 -5.62 -8.46 21.99
C VAL A 311 -5.26 -9.84 21.47
N LEU A 312 -5.74 -10.87 22.17
CA LEU A 312 -5.64 -12.25 21.74
C LEU A 312 -6.98 -12.65 21.13
N THR A 313 -6.95 -13.27 19.96
CA THR A 313 -8.18 -13.73 19.28
C THR A 313 -8.14 -15.21 19.01
N ARG A 314 -9.30 -15.85 19.13
CA ARG A 314 -9.56 -17.24 18.78
C ARG A 314 -10.78 -17.31 17.86
N ASP A 315 -10.65 -18.08 16.80
CA ASP A 315 -11.77 -18.37 15.93
C ASP A 315 -12.79 -19.23 16.69
N ALA A 316 -14.06 -18.82 16.69
CA ALA A 316 -15.11 -19.53 17.39
C ALA A 316 -15.34 -20.95 16.83
N GLU A 317 -15.08 -21.14 15.53
CA GLU A 317 -15.19 -22.42 14.83
C GLU A 317 -13.89 -23.24 14.87
N GLY A 318 -12.80 -22.69 15.40
CA GLY A 318 -11.51 -23.38 15.53
C GLY A 318 -10.76 -23.64 14.20
N GLN A 319 -11.19 -23.04 13.11
CA GLN A 319 -10.59 -23.24 11.78
C GLN A 319 -9.26 -22.47 11.60
N ARG A 320 -9.05 -21.43 12.39
CA ARG A 320 -7.88 -20.55 12.32
C ARG A 320 -7.09 -20.57 13.64
N PRO A 321 -5.76 -20.50 13.57
CA PRO A 321 -4.94 -20.42 14.78
C PRO A 321 -5.17 -19.10 15.52
N ASP A 322 -4.98 -19.14 16.84
CA ASP A 322 -5.02 -17.95 17.69
C ASP A 322 -4.08 -16.86 17.17
N GLN A 323 -4.58 -15.62 17.13
CA GLN A 323 -3.80 -14.46 16.70
C GLN A 323 -3.57 -13.51 17.88
N ARG A 324 -2.51 -12.74 17.80
CA ARG A 324 -1.97 -11.96 18.93
C ARG A 324 -1.61 -10.58 18.43
N PHE A 325 -2.50 -9.63 18.69
CA PHE A 325 -2.32 -8.24 18.26
C PHE A 325 -1.84 -7.37 19.42
N TYR A 326 -1.22 -6.27 19.11
CA TYR A 326 -1.03 -5.16 20.02
C TYR A 326 -1.39 -3.83 19.34
N CYS A 327 -1.84 -2.88 20.14
CA CYS A 327 -2.06 -1.50 19.76
C CYS A 327 -1.33 -0.58 20.72
N THR A 328 -0.69 0.45 20.18
CA THR A 328 -0.03 1.49 21.01
C THR A 328 -1.02 2.53 21.53
N ARG A 329 -2.19 2.59 20.95
CA ARG A 329 -3.29 3.47 21.33
C ARG A 329 -4.13 2.79 22.41
N LEU A 330 -4.14 3.34 23.62
CA LEU A 330 -4.71 2.68 24.80
C LEU A 330 -6.21 2.92 24.98
N ASP A 331 -6.78 3.93 24.32
CA ASP A 331 -8.18 4.31 24.34
C ASP A 331 -9.07 3.52 23.37
N TRP A 332 -8.46 2.66 22.53
CA TRP A 332 -9.19 1.83 21.59
C TRP A 332 -9.58 0.47 22.19
N ASP A 333 -10.82 0.08 21.98
CA ASP A 333 -11.32 -1.24 22.35
C ASP A 333 -10.87 -2.34 21.35
N ALA A 334 -11.07 -3.58 21.72
CA ALA A 334 -10.68 -4.73 20.88
C ALA A 334 -11.39 -4.71 19.51
N ARG A 335 -12.66 -4.28 19.44
CA ARG A 335 -13.41 -4.18 18.18
C ARG A 335 -12.73 -3.20 17.23
N THR A 336 -12.44 -2.01 17.71
CA THR A 336 -11.80 -0.95 16.91
C THR A 336 -10.41 -1.38 16.43
N ILE A 337 -9.61 -2.01 17.30
CA ILE A 337 -8.29 -2.53 16.95
C ILE A 337 -8.39 -3.58 15.85
N LEU A 338 -9.27 -4.57 16.02
CA LEU A 338 -9.39 -5.68 15.07
C LEU A 338 -9.99 -5.25 13.75
N SER A 339 -11.02 -4.38 13.74
CA SER A 339 -11.60 -3.84 12.50
C SER A 339 -10.61 -2.98 11.73
N THR A 340 -9.84 -2.15 12.42
CA THR A 340 -8.79 -1.33 11.78
C THR A 340 -7.69 -2.23 11.21
N TYR A 341 -7.27 -3.27 11.93
CA TYR A 341 -6.27 -4.21 11.41
C TYR A 341 -6.79 -5.00 10.20
N ALA A 342 -8.07 -5.40 10.19
CA ALA A 342 -8.69 -6.11 9.07
C ALA A 342 -8.61 -5.31 7.76
N CYS A 343 -8.67 -3.97 7.83
CA CYS A 343 -8.50 -3.11 6.66
C CYS A 343 -7.15 -3.29 5.95
N ARG A 344 -6.12 -3.80 6.65
CA ARG A 344 -4.78 -4.03 6.08
C ARG A 344 -4.81 -4.99 4.89
N TRP A 345 -5.76 -5.95 4.84
CA TRP A 345 -5.88 -6.88 3.71
C TRP A 345 -6.00 -6.16 2.36
N ALA A 346 -6.61 -4.98 2.33
CA ALA A 346 -6.73 -4.18 1.11
C ALA A 346 -5.37 -3.77 0.51
N VAL A 347 -4.29 -3.77 1.29
CA VAL A 347 -2.92 -3.51 0.80
C VAL A 347 -2.48 -4.61 -0.18
N GLU A 348 -2.78 -5.87 0.12
CA GLU A 348 -2.46 -7.01 -0.74
C GLU A 348 -3.21 -6.91 -2.07
N VAL A 349 -4.50 -6.56 -2.00
CA VAL A 349 -5.35 -6.31 -3.18
C VAL A 349 -4.84 -5.12 -4.01
N ALA A 350 -4.38 -4.04 -3.37
CA ALA A 350 -3.80 -2.91 -4.08
C ALA A 350 -2.49 -3.27 -4.80
N PHE A 351 -1.63 -4.07 -4.19
CA PHE A 351 -0.43 -4.59 -4.84
C PHE A 351 -0.76 -5.50 -6.02
N GLU A 352 -1.74 -6.38 -5.87
CA GLU A 352 -2.21 -7.25 -6.95
C GLU A 352 -2.70 -6.43 -8.14
N ASN A 353 -3.63 -5.50 -7.92
CA ASN A 353 -4.15 -4.61 -8.95
C ASN A 353 -3.03 -3.75 -9.59
N GLY A 354 -2.10 -3.24 -8.78
CA GLY A 354 -0.94 -2.49 -9.27
C GLY A 354 -0.08 -3.31 -10.22
N LYS A 355 0.15 -4.60 -9.90
CA LYS A 355 0.93 -5.51 -10.75
C LYS A 355 0.18 -5.94 -12.01
N GLN A 356 -1.09 -6.34 -11.87
CA GLN A 356 -1.87 -6.92 -12.95
C GLN A 356 -2.43 -5.85 -13.90
N LEU A 357 -2.93 -4.74 -13.36
CA LEU A 357 -3.69 -3.76 -14.15
C LEU A 357 -2.91 -2.48 -14.48
N LEU A 358 -1.91 -2.12 -13.67
CA LEU A 358 -1.13 -0.89 -13.85
C LEU A 358 0.35 -1.13 -14.14
N GLY A 359 0.79 -2.39 -14.23
CA GLY A 359 2.14 -2.73 -14.63
C GLY A 359 3.22 -2.29 -13.63
N LEU A 360 2.98 -2.34 -12.32
CA LEU A 360 3.97 -2.05 -11.27
C LEU A 360 5.29 -2.80 -11.48
N ALA A 361 5.21 -4.02 -12.01
CA ALA A 361 6.35 -4.87 -12.29
C ALA A 361 6.94 -4.72 -13.71
N ASP A 362 6.36 -3.89 -14.58
CA ASP A 362 6.77 -3.77 -15.98
C ASP A 362 8.01 -2.89 -16.23
N PRO A 363 8.25 -1.76 -15.50
CA PRO A 363 9.33 -0.83 -15.84
C PRO A 363 10.69 -1.51 -15.96
N ALA A 364 11.40 -1.24 -17.08
CA ALA A 364 12.73 -1.78 -17.36
C ALA A 364 13.85 -0.72 -17.19
N ASN A 365 13.60 0.32 -16.42
CA ASN A 365 14.53 1.40 -16.16
C ASN A 365 15.79 0.91 -15.42
N ARG A 366 16.95 1.52 -15.75
CA ARG A 366 18.25 1.15 -15.16
C ARG A 366 18.83 2.23 -14.25
N LEU A 367 18.56 3.51 -14.56
CA LEU A 367 19.11 4.65 -13.82
C LEU A 367 18.41 4.84 -12.47
N PRO A 368 19.12 5.28 -11.43
CA PRO A 368 18.58 5.44 -10.08
C PRO A 368 17.23 6.18 -10.03
N ARG A 369 17.22 7.44 -10.48
CA ARG A 369 16.00 8.27 -10.49
C ARG A 369 14.86 7.63 -11.27
N ALA A 370 15.15 7.03 -12.42
CA ALA A 370 14.13 6.42 -13.25
C ALA A 370 13.51 5.17 -12.57
N VAL A 371 14.31 4.34 -11.92
CA VAL A 371 13.81 3.21 -11.13
C VAL A 371 12.92 3.70 -10.00
N GLU A 372 13.43 4.67 -9.20
CA GLU A 372 12.74 5.15 -8.00
C GLU A 372 11.45 5.94 -8.30
N ARG A 373 11.19 6.33 -9.56
CA ARG A 373 10.01 7.11 -9.97
C ARG A 373 8.99 6.32 -10.81
N THR A 374 9.47 5.45 -11.71
CA THR A 374 8.57 4.83 -12.70
C THR A 374 7.65 3.79 -12.07
N ALA A 375 8.18 2.88 -11.25
CA ALA A 375 7.35 1.87 -10.60
C ALA A 375 6.34 2.51 -9.59
N PRO A 376 6.75 3.45 -8.71
CA PRO A 376 5.80 4.16 -7.86
C PRO A 376 4.67 4.86 -8.59
N LEU A 377 4.91 5.40 -9.80
CA LEU A 377 3.88 6.08 -10.57
C LEU A 377 2.67 5.17 -10.87
N ALA A 378 2.89 3.88 -11.08
CA ALA A 378 1.79 2.92 -11.26
C ALA A 378 0.84 2.91 -10.04
N LEU A 379 1.40 2.96 -8.83
CA LEU A 379 0.62 2.97 -7.59
C LEU A 379 0.03 4.36 -7.28
N VAL A 380 0.70 5.45 -7.66
CA VAL A 380 0.12 6.79 -7.63
C VAL A 380 -1.13 6.85 -8.51
N LEU A 381 -1.08 6.25 -9.69
CA LEU A 381 -2.24 6.16 -10.58
C LEU A 381 -3.38 5.33 -10.00
N TYR A 382 -3.07 4.27 -9.26
CA TYR A 382 -4.09 3.54 -8.51
C TYR A 382 -4.90 4.48 -7.60
N SER A 383 -4.21 5.26 -6.79
CA SER A 383 -4.85 6.22 -5.87
C SER A 383 -5.65 7.29 -6.60
N LEU A 384 -5.13 7.83 -7.70
CA LEU A 384 -5.80 8.85 -8.50
C LEU A 384 -7.06 8.30 -9.17
N ILE A 385 -7.03 7.07 -9.68
CA ILE A 385 -8.19 6.41 -10.30
C ILE A 385 -9.29 6.18 -9.27
N VAL A 386 -8.94 5.74 -8.05
CA VAL A 386 -9.93 5.57 -6.96
C VAL A 386 -10.51 6.92 -6.53
N ALA A 387 -9.68 7.97 -6.39
CA ALA A 387 -10.14 9.31 -6.05
C ALA A 387 -11.07 9.90 -7.12
N TRP A 388 -10.73 9.75 -8.39
CA TRP A 388 -11.58 10.13 -9.51
C TRP A 388 -12.89 9.34 -9.54
N PHE A 389 -12.81 8.04 -9.28
CA PHE A 389 -13.99 7.18 -9.26
C PHE A 389 -14.97 7.61 -8.17
N ASP A 390 -14.48 7.96 -7.00
CA ASP A 390 -15.29 8.52 -5.93
C ASP A 390 -15.91 9.88 -6.29
N GLN A 391 -15.19 10.70 -7.04
CA GLN A 391 -15.66 12.02 -7.45
C GLN A 391 -16.72 11.96 -8.55
N GLU A 392 -16.48 11.13 -9.58
CA GLU A 392 -17.27 11.10 -10.81
C GLU A 392 -17.56 9.70 -11.31
N GLY A 393 -16.58 8.82 -11.34
CA GLY A 393 -16.64 7.53 -12.02
C GLY A 393 -17.76 6.62 -11.53
N HIS A 394 -18.11 6.68 -10.23
CA HIS A 394 -19.16 5.85 -9.63
C HIS A 394 -20.54 6.06 -10.27
N ARG A 395 -20.82 7.24 -10.85
CA ARG A 395 -22.06 7.56 -11.57
C ARG A 395 -22.13 6.90 -12.93
N HIS A 396 -21.00 6.47 -13.45
CA HIS A 396 -20.86 5.97 -14.83
C HIS A 396 -20.48 4.50 -14.91
N VAL A 397 -20.28 3.82 -13.77
CA VAL A 397 -19.88 2.42 -13.77
C VAL A 397 -20.95 1.53 -14.40
N ARG A 398 -20.53 0.58 -15.23
CA ARG A 398 -21.39 -0.45 -15.81
C ARG A 398 -20.81 -1.81 -15.43
N PHE A 399 -21.63 -2.65 -14.82
CA PHE A 399 -21.23 -4.01 -14.53
C PHE A 399 -21.56 -4.91 -15.72
N PRO A 400 -20.60 -5.72 -16.20
CA PRO A 400 -20.91 -6.68 -17.26
C PRO A 400 -21.86 -7.75 -16.74
N GLU A 401 -22.90 -8.04 -17.49
CA GLU A 401 -23.72 -9.22 -17.28
C GLU A 401 -22.89 -10.46 -17.61
N ARG A 402 -22.68 -11.30 -16.60
CA ARG A 402 -21.96 -12.58 -16.74
C ARG A 402 -22.85 -13.71 -16.25
N PRO A 403 -23.06 -14.78 -17.04
CA PRO A 403 -23.90 -15.90 -16.62
C PRO A 403 -23.50 -16.52 -15.27
N TRP A 404 -22.19 -16.51 -14.97
CA TRP A 404 -21.62 -17.05 -13.72
C TRP A 404 -21.55 -16.05 -12.58
N TYR A 405 -21.84 -14.76 -12.78
CA TYR A 405 -21.82 -13.73 -11.74
C TYR A 405 -22.81 -12.61 -12.05
N ARG A 406 -24.08 -12.91 -11.77
CA ARG A 406 -25.22 -12.02 -12.12
C ARG A 406 -25.46 -10.86 -11.15
N GLN A 407 -24.83 -10.86 -9.99
CA GLN A 407 -25.19 -9.94 -8.89
C GLN A 407 -24.04 -9.02 -8.45
N LYS A 408 -23.14 -8.64 -9.36
CA LYS A 408 -22.11 -7.68 -9.01
C LYS A 408 -22.75 -6.31 -8.69
N ARG A 409 -22.66 -5.86 -7.43
CA ARG A 409 -23.22 -4.59 -6.97
C ARG A 409 -22.16 -3.56 -6.66
N GLU A 410 -20.93 -3.98 -6.35
CA GLU A 410 -19.83 -3.11 -5.93
C GLU A 410 -18.67 -3.18 -6.92
N PRO A 411 -18.09 -2.03 -7.28
CA PRO A 411 -16.99 -1.98 -8.22
C PRO A 411 -15.71 -2.61 -7.66
N SER A 412 -14.94 -3.24 -8.56
CA SER A 412 -13.53 -3.55 -8.36
C SER A 412 -12.67 -2.45 -8.99
N PHE A 413 -11.37 -2.43 -8.69
CA PHE A 413 -10.45 -1.51 -9.34
C PHE A 413 -10.44 -1.66 -10.88
N ALA A 414 -10.59 -2.89 -11.38
CA ALA A 414 -10.73 -3.13 -12.81
C ALA A 414 -11.95 -2.41 -13.43
N ASP A 415 -13.08 -2.35 -12.71
CA ASP A 415 -14.26 -1.62 -13.20
C ASP A 415 -14.03 -0.10 -13.21
N MET A 416 -13.29 0.42 -12.22
CA MET A 416 -12.92 1.83 -12.16
C MET A 416 -12.03 2.22 -13.34
N LEU A 417 -10.99 1.44 -13.60
CA LEU A 417 -10.09 1.64 -14.74
C LEU A 417 -10.82 1.51 -16.07
N THR A 418 -11.69 0.50 -16.22
CA THR A 418 -12.51 0.31 -17.40
C THR A 418 -13.47 1.48 -17.63
N THR A 419 -14.07 2.01 -16.55
CA THR A 419 -14.95 3.18 -16.63
C THR A 419 -14.19 4.42 -17.09
N LEU A 420 -12.97 4.66 -16.55
CA LEU A 420 -12.13 5.78 -16.97
C LEU A 420 -11.74 5.67 -18.45
N ARG A 421 -11.30 4.50 -18.89
CA ARG A 421 -10.95 4.22 -20.29
C ARG A 421 -12.14 4.47 -21.22
N ARG A 422 -13.30 3.93 -20.88
CA ARG A 422 -14.51 4.06 -21.66
C ARG A 422 -14.94 5.51 -21.82
N LEU A 423 -14.97 6.29 -20.74
CA LEU A 423 -15.31 7.71 -20.81
C LEU A 423 -14.28 8.49 -21.63
N THR A 424 -13.01 8.22 -21.45
CA THR A 424 -11.92 8.82 -22.24
C THR A 424 -12.09 8.54 -23.73
N TRP A 425 -12.32 7.29 -24.10
CA TRP A 425 -12.57 6.93 -25.50
C TRP A 425 -13.81 7.60 -26.05
N ARG A 426 -14.91 7.59 -25.29
CA ARG A 426 -16.17 8.19 -25.70
C ARG A 426 -16.02 9.68 -26.00
N GLU A 427 -15.37 10.44 -25.13
CA GLU A 427 -15.16 11.88 -25.33
C GLU A 427 -14.30 12.19 -26.55
N ASN A 428 -13.27 11.38 -26.82
CA ASN A 428 -12.41 11.57 -27.99
C ASN A 428 -13.08 11.12 -29.33
N THR A 429 -14.09 10.26 -29.26
CA THR A 429 -14.76 9.73 -30.46
C THR A 429 -16.10 10.44 -30.78
N THR A 430 -16.76 11.02 -29.76
CA THR A 430 -18.04 11.75 -29.96
C THR A 430 -17.89 12.98 -30.87
N GLN A 431 -16.67 13.50 -30.95
CA GLN A 431 -16.36 14.59 -31.90
C GLN A 431 -16.36 14.13 -33.38
N LEU A 432 -16.31 12.82 -33.62
CA LEU A 432 -16.18 12.25 -34.96
C LEU A 432 -17.50 11.75 -35.53
N HIS A 433 -18.53 11.52 -34.71
CA HIS A 433 -19.81 10.94 -35.16
C HIS A 433 -21.04 11.64 -34.55
N PRO A 434 -22.14 11.84 -35.32
CA PRO A 434 -23.39 12.38 -34.78
C PRO A 434 -23.98 11.48 -33.70
N ARG A 435 -24.52 12.08 -32.63
CA ARG A 435 -25.18 11.35 -31.55
C ARG A 435 -26.43 10.61 -32.05
N GLY A 436 -26.65 9.37 -31.54
CA GLY A 436 -27.84 8.57 -31.83
C GLY A 436 -27.79 7.77 -33.14
N SER A 437 -26.71 7.83 -33.88
CA SER A 437 -26.55 7.06 -35.12
C SER A 437 -26.32 5.57 -34.90
N VAL A 438 -26.61 4.72 -35.89
CA VAL A 438 -26.29 3.28 -35.87
C VAL A 438 -24.77 3.09 -35.67
N ALA A 439 -23.97 3.94 -36.31
CA ALA A 439 -22.52 3.95 -36.18
C ALA A 439 -22.07 4.24 -34.72
N GLU A 440 -22.76 5.09 -33.96
CA GLU A 440 -22.49 5.35 -32.56
C GLU A 440 -22.73 4.11 -31.68
N LYS A 441 -23.83 3.39 -31.90
CA LYS A 441 -24.13 2.15 -31.17
C LYS A 441 -23.09 1.05 -31.40
N GLN A 442 -22.67 0.88 -32.66
CA GLN A 442 -21.62 -0.07 -33.02
C GLN A 442 -20.28 0.34 -32.40
N LEU A 443 -19.95 1.63 -32.42
CA LEU A 443 -18.74 2.17 -31.79
C LEU A 443 -18.76 1.98 -30.28
N GLU A 444 -19.88 2.24 -29.60
CA GLU A 444 -20.01 1.97 -28.16
C GLU A 444 -19.74 0.50 -27.80
N HIS A 445 -20.26 -0.43 -28.60
CA HIS A 445 -20.02 -1.85 -28.40
C HIS A 445 -18.54 -2.22 -28.60
N LEU A 446 -17.88 -1.71 -29.65
CA LEU A 446 -16.45 -1.91 -29.87
C LEU A 446 -15.59 -1.31 -28.76
N LEU A 447 -15.95 -0.11 -28.29
CA LEU A 447 -15.26 0.54 -27.17
C LEU A 447 -15.40 -0.25 -25.86
N GLU A 448 -16.59 -0.79 -25.58
CA GLU A 448 -16.82 -1.63 -24.41
C GLU A 448 -15.94 -2.88 -24.43
N MET A 449 -15.80 -3.53 -25.59
CA MET A 449 -14.89 -4.68 -25.74
C MET A 449 -13.43 -4.26 -25.63
N ALA A 450 -13.01 -3.19 -26.29
CA ALA A 450 -11.62 -2.71 -26.26
C ALA A 450 -11.16 -2.29 -24.86
N CYS A 451 -12.03 -1.63 -24.09
CA CYS A 451 -11.71 -1.19 -22.72
C CYS A 451 -11.52 -2.35 -21.74
N ARG A 452 -12.07 -3.51 -22.03
CA ARG A 452 -11.98 -4.72 -21.20
C ARG A 452 -10.87 -5.68 -21.61
N ALA A 453 -10.36 -5.54 -22.81
CA ALA A 453 -9.35 -6.42 -23.39
C ALA A 453 -7.91 -6.16 -22.91
N GLY A 454 -7.72 -5.25 -21.95
CA GLY A 454 -6.39 -4.82 -21.48
C GLY A 454 -6.06 -5.23 -20.04
#